data_5754bebcab06297e596dbcbbe1f706cc
#
_entry.id   5754bebcab06297e596dbcbbe1f706cc
#
_cell.length_a   1.000
_cell.length_b   1.000
_cell.length_c   1.000
_cell.angle_alpha   90.00
_cell.angle_beta   90.00
_cell.angle_gamma   90.00
#
_symmetry.space_group_name_H-M   'P 1'
#
loop_
_entity.id
_entity.type
_entity.pdbx_description
1 polymer ?
#
loop_
_entity_poly.entity_id
_entity_poly.type
_entity_poly.pdbx_seq_one_letter_code
_entity_poly.pdbx_strand_id
1 'polypeptide(L)'
;MEGRRWLAAGCSAVLALALLAGCSQTIPQTPGDEATTRPEDDASSLLPAHSFELVGSHEVDGRQGVAAEGDSFWVSGSTTLSRYDADWNLVVVNDAPFETGFEGEVNHLGDIDVYQGEVYCGVELFLDGTASNIQIAVYDGETLELKRTFAFDPESGQDECSGIAVDPGTGSIWMCSWTATGRYLYRYDLETGAYLGRVQLHASPQWIQGVAYHDGSLYLTADDGDADYDEPDHVYRVTIPAGATHAAVALERTLDDVTRQGEVEGLSFTDDGHMLVLYNRGARVVLGMPVGFYDGYDHEIHEVFDWGIERL
;
A
#
# COMPACT_ATOMS: atom_id res chain seq x y z
N MET A 1 -44.16 -35.07 -21.70
CA MET A 1 -44.18 -36.36 -21.02
C MET A 1 -43.14 -36.28 -19.91
N GLU A 2 -43.67 -36.43 -18.73
CA GLU A 2 -43.07 -36.63 -17.38
C GLU A 2 -42.12 -35.55 -16.88
N GLY A 3 -42.38 -34.75 -15.89
CA GLY A 3 -43.32 -34.83 -14.74
C GLY A 3 -42.58 -35.35 -13.49
N ARG A 4 -41.79 -34.54 -12.78
CA ARG A 4 -41.40 -34.86 -11.40
C ARG A 4 -41.64 -33.68 -10.46
N ARG A 5 -42.68 -33.86 -9.65
CA ARG A 5 -43.02 -33.07 -8.46
C ARG A 5 -42.05 -33.42 -7.33
N TRP A 6 -41.58 -32.45 -6.59
CA TRP A 6 -40.96 -32.65 -5.29
C TRP A 6 -41.91 -32.14 -4.21
N LEU A 7 -42.15 -33.02 -3.27
CA LEU A 7 -43.00 -32.84 -2.11
C LEU A 7 -42.28 -32.03 -1.02
N ALA A 8 -43.00 -31.10 -0.43
CA ALA A 8 -42.61 -30.39 0.78
C ALA A 8 -42.87 -31.31 2.00
N ALA A 9 -41.85 -31.49 2.84
CA ALA A 9 -42.00 -32.12 4.16
C ALA A 9 -41.85 -31.04 5.22
N GLY A 10 -42.93 -30.77 5.94
CA GLY A 10 -42.94 -29.93 7.12
C GLY A 10 -42.38 -30.67 8.34
N CYS A 11 -41.52 -30.02 9.10
CA CYS A 11 -41.14 -30.46 10.44
C CYS A 11 -41.64 -29.45 11.47
N SER A 12 -42.57 -29.93 12.31
CA SER A 12 -43.07 -29.22 13.49
C SER A 12 -42.02 -29.22 14.60
N ALA A 13 -41.68 -28.06 15.11
CA ALA A 13 -40.82 -27.91 16.28
C ALA A 13 -41.68 -28.00 17.57
N VAL A 14 -41.36 -28.94 18.42
CA VAL A 14 -41.90 -29.07 19.78
C VAL A 14 -41.00 -28.25 20.72
N LEU A 15 -41.62 -27.27 21.40
CA LEU A 15 -40.98 -26.46 22.44
C LEU A 15 -40.98 -27.27 23.76
N ALA A 16 -39.82 -27.67 24.26
CA ALA A 16 -39.66 -28.19 25.61
C ALA A 16 -39.04 -27.13 26.52
N LEU A 17 -39.80 -26.62 27.46
CA LEU A 17 -39.32 -25.79 28.57
C LEU A 17 -38.65 -26.71 29.61
N ALA A 18 -37.34 -26.53 29.81
CA ALA A 18 -36.63 -27.12 30.95
C ALA A 18 -36.27 -26.02 31.95
N LEU A 19 -36.89 -26.10 33.15
CA LEU A 19 -36.51 -25.34 34.33
C LEU A 19 -35.21 -25.92 34.89
N LEU A 20 -34.13 -25.14 34.90
CA LEU A 20 -32.88 -25.45 35.59
C LEU A 20 -32.76 -24.64 36.85
N ALA A 21 -32.82 -25.36 37.99
CA ALA A 21 -32.48 -24.86 39.30
C ALA A 21 -30.99 -24.57 39.41
N GLY A 22 -30.65 -23.42 40.02
CA GLY A 22 -29.27 -22.96 40.20
C GLY A 22 -28.47 -23.86 41.16
N CYS A 23 -27.27 -24.21 40.76
CA CYS A 23 -26.17 -24.58 41.63
C CYS A 23 -25.03 -23.58 41.34
N SER A 24 -24.77 -22.66 42.27
CA SER A 24 -23.57 -21.85 42.27
C SER A 24 -22.38 -22.75 42.58
N GLN A 25 -21.58 -23.03 41.55
CA GLN A 25 -20.21 -23.55 41.77
C GLN A 25 -19.24 -22.37 41.64
N THR A 26 -18.59 -22.03 42.72
CA THR A 26 -17.42 -21.13 42.76
C THR A 26 -16.26 -21.83 42.06
N ILE A 27 -15.87 -21.26 40.90
CA ILE A 27 -14.65 -21.67 40.20
C ILE A 27 -13.45 -21.04 40.95
N PRO A 28 -12.40 -21.83 41.30
CA PRO A 28 -11.18 -21.26 41.90
C PRO A 28 -10.49 -20.35 40.87
N GLN A 29 -10.26 -19.14 41.23
CA GLN A 29 -9.38 -18.22 40.47
C GLN A 29 -7.96 -18.73 40.54
N THR A 30 -7.36 -19.05 39.38
CA THR A 30 -5.93 -19.28 39.22
C THR A 30 -5.24 -17.93 39.31
N PRO A 31 -4.20 -17.72 40.15
CA PRO A 31 -3.41 -16.48 40.13
C PRO A 31 -2.44 -16.57 38.96
N GLY A 32 -2.54 -15.61 38.02
CA GLY A 32 -1.53 -15.43 36.97
C GLY A 32 -2.05 -15.14 35.58
N ASP A 33 -3.10 -14.31 35.41
CA ASP A 33 -3.24 -13.55 34.20
C ASP A 33 -2.69 -12.14 34.48
N GLU A 34 -1.43 -11.92 34.17
CA GLU A 34 -0.95 -10.57 33.94
C GLU A 34 -1.80 -9.98 32.80
N ALA A 35 -2.65 -9.01 33.17
CA ALA A 35 -3.34 -8.18 32.21
C ALA A 35 -2.24 -7.55 31.33
N THR A 36 -2.04 -8.09 30.13
CA THR A 36 -1.39 -7.36 29.06
C THR A 36 -2.20 -6.09 28.88
N THR A 37 -1.72 -5.00 29.44
CA THR A 37 -2.25 -3.67 29.18
C THR A 37 -2.12 -3.48 27.68
N ARG A 38 -3.26 -3.55 26.98
CA ARG A 38 -3.38 -3.03 25.63
C ARG A 38 -2.85 -1.60 25.69
N PRO A 39 -1.88 -1.19 24.84
CA PRO A 39 -1.54 0.21 24.75
C PRO A 39 -2.85 0.95 24.55
N GLU A 40 -3.17 1.90 25.42
CA GLU A 40 -4.25 2.84 25.14
C GLU A 40 -3.76 3.60 23.90
N ASP A 41 -4.32 3.27 22.74
CA ASP A 41 -4.11 4.05 21.53
C ASP A 41 -4.56 5.49 21.90
N ASP A 42 -3.60 6.40 21.90
CA ASP A 42 -3.90 7.80 22.16
C ASP A 42 -4.89 8.24 21.07
N ALA A 43 -6.11 8.61 21.44
CA ALA A 43 -7.15 8.97 20.48
C ALA A 43 -6.70 10.11 19.55
N SER A 44 -5.72 10.93 19.95
CA SER A 44 -5.11 11.95 19.11
C SER A 44 -4.29 11.36 17.96
N SER A 45 -3.75 10.13 18.10
CA SER A 45 -3.02 9.44 17.04
C SER A 45 -3.91 9.00 15.87
N LEU A 46 -5.23 8.98 16.06
CA LEU A 46 -6.21 8.60 15.04
C LEU A 46 -6.81 9.80 14.29
N LEU A 47 -6.42 11.03 14.65
CA LEU A 47 -6.82 12.23 13.91
C LEU A 47 -5.81 12.52 12.80
N PRO A 48 -6.23 13.22 11.71
CA PRO A 48 -5.31 13.74 10.72
C PRO A 48 -4.20 14.55 11.36
N ALA A 49 -2.95 14.38 10.91
CA ALA A 49 -1.81 15.14 11.41
C ALA A 49 -1.54 16.39 10.59
N HIS A 50 -2.06 16.47 9.38
CA HIS A 50 -1.79 17.55 8.42
C HIS A 50 -3.08 18.10 7.81
N SER A 51 -3.02 19.36 7.40
CA SER A 51 -3.89 19.96 6.40
C SER A 51 -3.22 19.91 5.04
N PHE A 52 -4.01 19.91 3.97
CA PHE A 52 -3.55 19.72 2.61
C PHE A 52 -4.19 20.77 1.70
N GLU A 53 -3.38 21.37 0.82
CA GLU A 53 -3.81 22.29 -0.22
C GLU A 53 -3.30 21.80 -1.58
N LEU A 54 -4.18 21.49 -2.53
CA LEU A 54 -3.81 21.06 -3.87
C LEU A 54 -3.12 22.23 -4.61
N VAL A 55 -1.86 22.04 -4.95
CA VAL A 55 -1.02 23.04 -5.65
C VAL A 55 -1.14 22.86 -7.16
N GLY A 56 -1.16 21.62 -7.64
CA GLY A 56 -1.25 21.32 -9.06
C GLY A 56 -1.10 19.85 -9.38
N SER A 57 -0.88 19.55 -10.66
CA SER A 57 -0.57 18.20 -11.12
C SER A 57 0.43 18.24 -12.27
N HIS A 58 1.14 17.12 -12.44
CA HIS A 58 2.17 16.94 -13.47
C HIS A 58 1.92 15.62 -14.20
N GLU A 59 1.74 15.69 -15.51
CA GLU A 59 1.65 14.48 -16.34
C GLU A 59 3.02 13.84 -16.45
N VAL A 60 3.09 12.51 -16.23
CA VAL A 60 4.33 11.74 -16.17
C VAL A 60 4.22 10.45 -16.99
N ASP A 61 5.37 9.83 -17.24
CA ASP A 61 5.47 8.59 -17.99
C ASP A 61 5.73 7.42 -17.03
N GLY A 62 4.68 6.95 -16.39
CA GLY A 62 4.71 5.85 -15.42
C GLY A 62 3.44 5.81 -14.55
N ARG A 63 3.05 4.62 -14.12
CA ARG A 63 1.73 4.37 -13.55
C ARG A 63 1.74 3.70 -12.16
N GLN A 64 2.91 3.48 -11.53
CA GLN A 64 2.97 2.69 -10.30
C GLN A 64 3.41 3.50 -9.08
N GLY A 65 4.43 4.31 -9.19
CA GLY A 65 4.94 5.01 -8.02
C GLY A 65 5.65 6.30 -8.32
N VAL A 66 5.79 7.12 -7.30
CA VAL A 66 6.52 8.39 -7.32
C VAL A 66 7.41 8.52 -6.10
N ALA A 67 8.63 9.00 -6.29
CA ALA A 67 9.58 9.32 -5.22
C ALA A 67 10.22 10.69 -5.43
N ALA A 68 10.65 11.34 -4.35
CA ALA A 68 11.27 12.65 -4.39
C ALA A 68 12.48 12.75 -3.45
N GLU A 69 13.58 13.35 -3.93
CA GLU A 69 14.75 13.71 -3.11
C GLU A 69 15.40 14.98 -3.68
N GLY A 70 15.49 16.02 -2.87
CA GLY A 70 15.97 17.34 -3.34
C GLY A 70 15.12 17.89 -4.49
N ASP A 71 15.79 18.28 -5.58
CA ASP A 71 15.15 18.84 -6.78
C ASP A 71 14.91 17.77 -7.87
N SER A 72 14.79 16.50 -7.52
CA SER A 72 14.59 15.41 -8.47
C SER A 72 13.40 14.55 -8.07
N PHE A 73 12.71 14.05 -9.10
CA PHE A 73 11.59 13.13 -8.95
C PHE A 73 11.83 11.85 -9.74
N TRP A 74 11.35 10.73 -9.23
CA TRP A 74 11.40 9.44 -9.90
C TRP A 74 9.98 8.90 -10.03
N VAL A 75 9.71 8.25 -11.15
CA VAL A 75 8.40 7.65 -11.43
C VAL A 75 8.61 6.25 -11.96
N SER A 76 7.92 5.27 -11.41
CA SER A 76 7.88 3.91 -11.93
C SER A 76 6.63 3.67 -12.77
N GLY A 77 6.83 3.00 -13.90
CA GLY A 77 5.80 2.24 -14.59
C GLY A 77 5.95 0.77 -14.24
N SER A 78 5.02 -0.09 -14.67
CA SER A 78 5.14 -1.53 -14.43
C SER A 78 6.45 -2.14 -14.97
N THR A 79 7.04 -1.53 -16.03
CA THR A 79 8.24 -2.03 -16.71
C THR A 79 9.25 -0.93 -17.06
N THR A 80 9.10 0.25 -16.46
CA THR A 80 9.97 1.41 -16.73
C THR A 80 10.30 2.13 -15.44
N LEU A 81 11.44 2.82 -15.42
CA LEU A 81 11.81 3.73 -14.34
C LEU A 81 12.29 5.03 -14.97
N SER A 82 11.73 6.17 -14.56
CA SER A 82 11.98 7.48 -15.13
C SER A 82 12.44 8.46 -14.05
N ARG A 83 13.34 9.40 -14.41
CA ARG A 83 13.74 10.50 -13.54
C ARG A 83 13.41 11.83 -14.19
N TYR A 84 12.91 12.75 -13.39
CA TYR A 84 12.54 14.12 -13.77
C TYR A 84 13.37 15.14 -12.99
N ASP A 85 13.53 16.34 -13.55
CA ASP A 85 14.12 17.48 -12.86
C ASP A 85 13.05 18.27 -12.05
N ALA A 86 13.47 19.37 -11.40
CA ALA A 86 12.60 20.23 -10.60
C ALA A 86 11.42 20.86 -11.37
N ASP A 87 11.54 20.99 -12.67
CA ASP A 87 10.49 21.51 -13.56
C ASP A 87 9.64 20.39 -14.21
N TRP A 88 9.78 19.15 -13.72
CA TRP A 88 9.14 17.95 -14.24
C TRP A 88 9.49 17.64 -15.70
N ASN A 89 10.67 18.05 -16.17
CA ASN A 89 11.18 17.61 -17.45
C ASN A 89 11.83 16.23 -17.31
N LEU A 90 11.50 15.30 -18.21
CA LEU A 90 12.10 13.98 -18.26
C LEU A 90 13.61 14.07 -18.54
N VAL A 91 14.44 13.51 -17.66
CA VAL A 91 15.90 13.54 -17.74
C VAL A 91 16.48 12.23 -18.25
N VAL A 92 16.03 11.11 -17.69
CA VAL A 92 16.51 9.76 -18.02
C VAL A 92 15.40 8.75 -17.85
N VAL A 93 15.42 7.71 -18.69
CA VAL A 93 14.50 6.56 -18.63
C VAL A 93 15.33 5.29 -18.69
N ASN A 94 14.98 4.32 -17.83
CA ASN A 94 15.34 2.92 -17.98
C ASN A 94 14.08 2.16 -18.43
N ASP A 95 14.05 1.74 -19.69
CA ASP A 95 12.95 1.00 -20.33
C ASP A 95 13.16 -0.53 -20.29
N ALA A 96 14.22 -0.98 -19.63
CA ALA A 96 14.58 -2.38 -19.47
C ALA A 96 15.10 -2.69 -18.05
N PRO A 97 14.34 -2.34 -16.98
CA PRO A 97 14.82 -2.41 -15.59
C PRO A 97 15.13 -3.84 -15.12
N PHE A 98 14.68 -4.88 -15.86
CA PHE A 98 14.79 -6.28 -15.48
C PHE A 98 15.86 -7.07 -16.25
N GLU A 99 16.71 -6.43 -17.05
CA GLU A 99 17.63 -7.17 -17.95
C GLU A 99 18.60 -8.12 -17.24
N THR A 100 19.10 -7.76 -16.06
CA THR A 100 20.09 -8.56 -15.33
C THR A 100 19.96 -8.38 -13.81
N GLY A 101 20.51 -9.33 -13.05
CA GLY A 101 20.74 -9.16 -11.60
C GLY A 101 19.63 -9.68 -10.68
N PHE A 102 18.58 -10.26 -11.24
CA PHE A 102 17.47 -10.83 -10.46
C PHE A 102 17.60 -12.34 -10.28
N GLU A 103 17.06 -12.84 -9.17
CA GLU A 103 16.86 -14.27 -8.97
C GLU A 103 15.55 -14.70 -9.66
N GLY A 104 15.65 -15.52 -10.70
CA GLY A 104 14.48 -15.96 -11.45
C GLY A 104 13.88 -14.85 -12.34
N GLU A 105 12.62 -15.01 -12.70
CA GLU A 105 11.90 -14.11 -13.59
C GLU A 105 11.15 -13.05 -12.78
N VAL A 106 11.25 -11.81 -13.21
CA VAL A 106 10.48 -10.65 -12.72
C VAL A 106 10.00 -9.84 -13.91
N ASN A 107 8.85 -9.18 -13.80
CA ASN A 107 8.25 -8.43 -14.91
C ASN A 107 7.45 -7.20 -14.46
N HIS A 108 7.45 -6.89 -13.16
CA HIS A 108 6.63 -5.82 -12.61
C HIS A 108 7.39 -5.04 -11.54
N LEU A 109 7.33 -3.70 -11.62
CA LEU A 109 7.70 -2.75 -10.57
C LEU A 109 6.40 -2.25 -9.92
N GLY A 110 6.39 -2.13 -8.60
CA GLY A 110 5.38 -1.38 -7.85
C GLY A 110 5.77 0.06 -7.58
N ASP A 111 5.23 0.63 -6.51
CA ASP A 111 5.64 1.93 -5.98
C ASP A 111 7.11 1.93 -5.56
N ILE A 112 7.70 3.12 -5.47
CA ILE A 112 9.14 3.32 -5.26
C ILE A 112 9.39 4.35 -4.16
N ASP A 113 10.58 4.28 -3.57
CA ASP A 113 11.11 5.33 -2.70
C ASP A 113 12.56 5.65 -3.05
N VAL A 114 13.06 6.80 -2.63
CA VAL A 114 14.44 7.23 -2.85
C VAL A 114 15.10 7.59 -1.53
N TYR A 115 16.32 7.12 -1.35
CA TYR A 115 17.12 7.44 -0.19
C TYR A 115 18.61 7.49 -0.53
N GLN A 116 19.26 8.62 -0.24
CA GLN A 116 20.67 8.89 -0.51
C GLN A 116 21.08 8.65 -1.98
N GLY A 117 20.24 9.08 -2.91
CA GLY A 117 20.47 8.94 -4.35
C GLY A 117 20.33 7.51 -4.86
N GLU A 118 19.71 6.62 -4.11
CA GLU A 118 19.35 5.27 -4.54
C GLU A 118 17.84 5.10 -4.56
N VAL A 119 17.31 4.54 -5.66
CA VAL A 119 15.89 4.26 -5.84
C VAL A 119 15.60 2.82 -5.44
N TYR A 120 14.74 2.66 -4.47
CA TYR A 120 14.27 1.38 -3.95
C TYR A 120 12.95 1.03 -4.62
N CYS A 121 12.85 -0.16 -5.18
CA CYS A 121 11.68 -0.66 -5.87
C CYS A 121 11.28 -2.03 -5.34
N GLY A 122 10.00 -2.24 -5.07
CA GLY A 122 9.46 -3.58 -5.00
C GLY A 122 9.35 -4.15 -6.41
N VAL A 123 9.85 -5.37 -6.62
CA VAL A 123 9.76 -6.05 -7.91
C VAL A 123 9.25 -7.46 -7.74
N GLU A 124 8.55 -7.97 -8.75
CA GLU A 124 7.93 -9.28 -8.69
C GLU A 124 7.67 -9.86 -10.09
N LEU A 125 7.33 -11.14 -10.13
CA LEU A 125 6.69 -11.73 -11.29
C LEU A 125 5.18 -11.67 -11.10
N PHE A 126 4.52 -10.79 -11.83
CA PHE A 126 3.07 -10.60 -11.79
C PHE A 126 2.43 -11.22 -13.03
N LEU A 127 1.57 -12.23 -12.84
CA LEU A 127 0.86 -12.94 -13.90
C LEU A 127 -0.59 -13.20 -13.50
N ASP A 128 -1.52 -12.78 -14.34
CA ASP A 128 -2.96 -13.03 -14.19
C ASP A 128 -3.51 -12.62 -12.80
N GLY A 129 -3.08 -11.45 -12.28
CA GLY A 129 -3.50 -10.94 -10.98
C GLY A 129 -2.85 -11.63 -9.78
N THR A 130 -1.77 -12.37 -9.99
CA THR A 130 -1.05 -13.08 -8.93
C THR A 130 0.44 -12.77 -9.00
N ALA A 131 1.00 -12.35 -7.88
CA ALA A 131 2.42 -12.09 -7.73
C ALA A 131 3.19 -13.30 -7.21
N SER A 132 4.46 -13.34 -7.53
CA SER A 132 5.44 -14.30 -7.01
C SER A 132 6.85 -13.74 -7.17
N ASN A 133 7.84 -14.38 -6.56
CA ASN A 133 9.25 -14.01 -6.66
C ASN A 133 9.52 -12.54 -6.31
N ILE A 134 8.92 -12.06 -5.20
CA ILE A 134 9.07 -10.69 -4.72
C ILE A 134 10.53 -10.43 -4.34
N GLN A 135 11.10 -9.34 -4.83
CA GLN A 135 12.44 -8.90 -4.49
C GLN A 135 12.44 -7.40 -4.23
N ILE A 136 13.46 -6.91 -3.57
CA ILE A 136 13.75 -5.47 -3.49
C ILE A 136 14.87 -5.19 -4.48
N ALA A 137 14.65 -4.31 -5.43
CA ALA A 137 15.66 -3.81 -6.34
C ALA A 137 16.11 -2.41 -5.93
N VAL A 138 17.41 -2.15 -6.04
CA VAL A 138 17.98 -0.83 -5.76
C VAL A 138 18.73 -0.35 -6.99
N TYR A 139 18.28 0.77 -7.53
CA TYR A 139 18.87 1.41 -8.70
C TYR A 139 19.66 2.65 -8.31
N ASP A 140 20.62 3.03 -9.13
CA ASP A 140 21.29 4.30 -9.02
C ASP A 140 20.33 5.44 -9.42
N GLY A 141 20.16 6.44 -8.57
CA GLY A 141 19.20 7.52 -8.80
C GLY A 141 19.51 8.43 -9.97
N GLU A 142 20.78 8.51 -10.42
CA GLU A 142 21.16 9.35 -11.55
C GLU A 142 21.07 8.62 -12.89
N THR A 143 21.55 7.37 -12.92
CA THR A 143 21.67 6.58 -14.16
C THR A 143 20.53 5.61 -14.36
N LEU A 144 19.78 5.28 -13.31
CA LEU A 144 18.75 4.25 -13.24
C LEU A 144 19.27 2.85 -13.55
N GLU A 145 20.58 2.61 -13.41
CA GLU A 145 21.19 1.28 -13.53
C GLU A 145 20.98 0.48 -12.24
N LEU A 146 20.69 -0.82 -12.37
CA LEU A 146 20.54 -1.71 -11.22
C LEU A 146 21.87 -1.84 -10.47
N LYS A 147 21.86 -1.53 -9.16
CA LYS A 147 23.04 -1.66 -8.27
C LYS A 147 23.07 -2.99 -7.53
N ARG A 148 21.94 -3.40 -6.98
CA ARG A 148 21.78 -4.64 -6.20
C ARG A 148 20.33 -5.04 -6.08
N THR A 149 20.13 -6.31 -5.69
CA THR A 149 18.82 -6.85 -5.32
C THR A 149 18.90 -7.53 -3.96
N PHE A 150 17.78 -7.58 -3.26
CA PHE A 150 17.59 -8.41 -2.08
C PHE A 150 16.55 -9.47 -2.40
N ALA A 151 16.92 -10.73 -2.18
CA ALA A 151 16.08 -11.87 -2.49
C ALA A 151 14.84 -11.92 -1.56
N PHE A 152 13.77 -12.50 -2.05
CA PHE A 152 12.57 -12.78 -1.27
C PHE A 152 12.86 -13.72 -0.10
N ASP A 153 12.33 -13.36 1.08
CA ASP A 153 12.31 -14.24 2.24
C ASP A 153 10.91 -14.87 2.41
N PRO A 154 10.77 -16.18 2.13
CA PRO A 154 9.48 -16.86 2.24
C PRO A 154 8.90 -16.90 3.65
N GLU A 155 9.70 -16.66 4.70
CA GLU A 155 9.21 -16.57 6.08
C GLU A 155 8.36 -15.31 6.31
N SER A 156 8.48 -14.28 5.45
CA SER A 156 7.64 -13.09 5.50
C SER A 156 6.16 -13.43 5.29
N GLY A 157 5.89 -14.42 4.45
CA GLY A 157 4.55 -14.75 3.98
C GLY A 157 3.91 -13.62 3.18
N GLN A 158 4.71 -12.68 2.65
CA GLN A 158 4.27 -11.65 1.71
C GLN A 158 3.99 -12.32 0.37
N ASP A 159 2.88 -11.99 -0.27
CA ASP A 159 2.42 -12.61 -1.51
C ASP A 159 2.32 -11.63 -2.69
N GLU A 160 2.60 -10.34 -2.43
CA GLU A 160 2.62 -9.28 -3.44
C GLU A 160 3.33 -8.04 -2.87
N CYS A 161 3.83 -7.14 -3.71
CA CYS A 161 4.47 -5.89 -3.32
C CYS A 161 3.96 -4.72 -4.13
N SER A 162 2.91 -4.03 -3.64
CA SER A 162 2.41 -2.79 -4.24
C SER A 162 3.27 -1.58 -3.90
N GLY A 163 3.82 -1.51 -2.71
CA GLY A 163 4.58 -0.34 -2.28
C GLY A 163 5.77 -0.63 -1.38
N ILE A 164 6.72 0.32 -1.38
CA ILE A 164 7.97 0.28 -0.63
C ILE A 164 8.33 1.67 -0.07
N ALA A 165 8.81 1.72 1.16
CA ALA A 165 9.30 2.93 1.80
C ALA A 165 10.58 2.69 2.59
N VAL A 166 11.50 3.65 2.60
CA VAL A 166 12.70 3.65 3.44
C VAL A 166 12.45 4.47 4.70
N ASP A 167 12.65 3.85 5.85
CA ASP A 167 12.66 4.51 7.16
C ASP A 167 14.11 4.62 7.66
N PRO A 168 14.77 5.76 7.42
CA PRO A 168 16.16 5.96 7.84
C PRO A 168 16.31 6.04 9.36
N GLY A 169 15.25 6.39 10.08
CA GLY A 169 15.27 6.50 11.55
C GLY A 169 15.44 5.16 12.23
N THR A 170 14.92 4.09 11.64
CA THR A 170 15.06 2.72 12.16
C THR A 170 15.94 1.83 11.30
N GLY A 171 16.50 2.35 10.18
CA GLY A 171 17.30 1.57 9.23
C GLY A 171 16.49 0.45 8.58
N SER A 172 15.27 0.74 8.20
CA SER A 172 14.34 -0.27 7.69
C SER A 172 13.77 0.10 6.33
N ILE A 173 13.44 -0.94 5.56
CA ILE A 173 12.56 -0.88 4.41
C ILE A 173 11.20 -1.43 4.85
N TRP A 174 10.15 -0.73 4.52
CA TRP A 174 8.77 -1.17 4.70
C TRP A 174 8.14 -1.49 3.35
N MET A 175 7.39 -2.59 3.29
CA MET A 175 6.64 -2.99 2.10
C MET A 175 5.20 -3.26 2.46
N CYS A 176 4.30 -3.01 1.51
CA CYS A 176 2.88 -3.35 1.61
C CYS A 176 2.46 -4.27 0.47
N SER A 177 1.23 -4.76 0.53
CA SER A 177 0.59 -5.57 -0.50
C SER A 177 -0.86 -5.11 -0.66
N TRP A 178 -1.37 -5.07 -1.87
CA TRP A 178 -2.77 -4.71 -2.12
C TRP A 178 -3.74 -5.90 -1.97
N THR A 179 -3.24 -7.13 -2.03
CA THR A 179 -4.03 -8.36 -2.01
C THR A 179 -4.42 -8.84 -0.61
N ALA A 180 -4.63 -10.14 -0.44
CA ALA A 180 -5.08 -10.77 0.81
C ALA A 180 -4.16 -10.52 2.02
N THR A 181 -2.88 -10.26 1.80
CA THR A 181 -1.90 -9.90 2.83
C THR A 181 -1.76 -8.40 3.07
N GLY A 182 -2.51 -7.55 2.37
CA GLY A 182 -2.52 -6.08 2.49
C GLY A 182 -2.80 -5.54 3.89
N ARG A 183 -3.26 -6.39 4.81
CA ARG A 183 -3.41 -6.07 6.24
C ARG A 183 -2.11 -6.04 7.04
N TYR A 184 -0.96 -6.23 6.42
CA TYR A 184 0.36 -6.21 7.06
C TYR A 184 1.27 -5.22 6.36
N LEU A 185 2.12 -4.56 7.17
CA LEU A 185 3.33 -3.91 6.69
C LEU A 185 4.51 -4.83 7.02
N TYR A 186 5.32 -5.13 6.02
CA TYR A 186 6.49 -6.01 6.13
C TYR A 186 7.73 -5.17 6.31
N ARG A 187 8.59 -5.57 7.24
CA ARG A 187 9.79 -4.84 7.59
C ARG A 187 11.03 -5.60 7.22
N TYR A 188 11.95 -4.95 6.53
CA TYR A 188 13.22 -5.49 6.12
C TYR A 188 14.34 -4.57 6.58
N ASP A 189 15.55 -5.13 6.77
CA ASP A 189 16.73 -4.37 7.11
C ASP A 189 17.25 -3.61 5.89
N LEU A 190 17.49 -2.30 6.03
CA LEU A 190 17.86 -1.41 4.92
C LEU A 190 19.23 -1.78 4.29
N GLU A 191 20.18 -2.28 5.07
CA GLU A 191 21.52 -2.60 4.58
C GLU A 191 21.61 -3.98 3.95
N THR A 192 20.92 -4.96 4.54
CA THR A 192 21.08 -6.38 4.21
C THR A 192 19.89 -6.96 3.45
N GLY A 193 18.73 -6.29 3.47
CA GLY A 193 17.47 -6.82 2.94
C GLY A 193 16.88 -7.96 3.77
N ALA A 194 17.44 -8.28 4.94
CA ALA A 194 16.94 -9.36 5.78
C ALA A 194 15.54 -9.04 6.32
N TYR A 195 14.65 -10.01 6.29
CA TYR A 195 13.32 -9.88 6.87
C TYR A 195 13.37 -9.72 8.39
N LEU A 196 12.77 -8.67 8.93
CA LEU A 196 12.76 -8.34 10.34
C LEU A 196 11.42 -8.62 11.04
N GLY A 197 10.37 -8.90 10.28
CA GLY A 197 9.04 -9.13 10.81
C GLY A 197 7.97 -8.30 10.10
N ARG A 198 6.74 -8.38 10.60
CA ARG A 198 5.60 -7.63 10.06
C ARG A 198 4.74 -7.05 11.16
N VAL A 199 4.03 -5.98 10.81
CA VAL A 199 3.08 -5.28 11.68
C VAL A 199 1.68 -5.45 11.12
N GLN A 200 0.75 -5.93 11.93
CA GLN A 200 -0.64 -6.07 11.52
C GLN A 200 -1.35 -4.71 11.64
N LEU A 201 -2.03 -4.32 10.59
CA LEU A 201 -2.86 -3.12 10.56
C LEU A 201 -4.22 -3.39 11.21
N HIS A 202 -4.65 -2.51 12.11
CA HIS A 202 -6.00 -2.49 12.67
C HIS A 202 -6.83 -1.42 11.96
N ALA A 203 -7.97 -1.86 11.40
CA ALA A 203 -8.72 -1.18 10.36
C ALA A 203 -7.86 -1.06 9.09
N SER A 204 -7.43 -2.23 8.58
CA SER A 204 -6.66 -2.30 7.33
C SER A 204 -7.45 -1.68 6.17
N PRO A 205 -6.88 -0.70 5.46
CA PRO A 205 -7.45 -0.23 4.20
C PRO A 205 -7.53 -1.37 3.18
N GLN A 206 -8.42 -1.25 2.22
CA GLN A 206 -8.47 -2.17 1.08
C GLN A 206 -7.62 -1.60 -0.05
N TRP A 207 -7.04 -2.47 -0.84
CA TRP A 207 -6.33 -2.11 -2.06
C TRP A 207 -5.22 -1.06 -1.82
N ILE A 208 -4.32 -1.35 -0.86
CA ILE A 208 -3.18 -0.46 -0.57
C ILE A 208 -2.24 -0.50 -1.77
N GLN A 209 -1.99 0.66 -2.41
CA GLN A 209 -1.18 0.78 -3.62
C GLN A 209 0.23 1.30 -3.34
N GLY A 210 0.39 2.21 -2.39
CA GLY A 210 1.66 2.80 -2.07
C GLY A 210 1.92 2.93 -0.58
N VAL A 211 3.20 3.09 -0.22
CA VAL A 211 3.62 3.42 1.14
C VAL A 211 4.79 4.40 1.11
N ALA A 212 4.74 5.46 1.91
CA ALA A 212 5.85 6.39 2.12
C ALA A 212 6.11 6.62 3.60
N TYR A 213 7.36 6.92 3.95
CA TYR A 213 7.74 7.32 5.30
C TYR A 213 7.88 8.82 5.39
N HIS A 214 7.20 9.44 6.35
CA HIS A 214 7.32 10.86 6.62
C HIS A 214 7.11 11.16 8.11
N ASP A 215 7.97 11.99 8.72
CA ASP A 215 7.88 12.51 10.10
C ASP A 215 7.52 11.45 11.15
N GLY A 216 8.18 10.27 11.09
CA GLY A 216 8.03 9.18 12.06
C GLY A 216 6.79 8.30 11.86
N SER A 217 6.09 8.44 10.76
CA SER A 217 4.93 7.63 10.40
C SER A 217 5.03 7.09 8.98
N LEU A 218 4.29 6.02 8.69
CA LEU A 218 4.06 5.52 7.35
C LEU A 218 2.71 6.04 6.85
N TYR A 219 2.67 6.43 5.59
CA TYR A 219 1.49 6.88 4.88
C TYR A 219 1.17 5.89 3.78
N LEU A 220 -0.09 5.57 3.61
CA LEU A 220 -0.56 4.56 2.68
C LEU A 220 -1.58 5.20 1.74
N THR A 221 -1.43 5.04 0.45
CA THR A 221 -2.52 5.23 -0.50
C THR A 221 -3.34 3.95 -0.60
N ALA A 222 -4.64 4.08 -0.74
CA ALA A 222 -5.55 2.97 -0.92
C ALA A 222 -6.60 3.31 -1.99
N ASP A 223 -6.73 2.42 -2.97
CA ASP A 223 -7.74 2.47 -4.05
C ASP A 223 -9.07 1.90 -3.53
N ASP A 224 -9.53 2.46 -2.40
CA ASP A 224 -10.69 1.98 -1.65
C ASP A 224 -11.96 2.82 -1.89
N GLY A 225 -11.89 3.76 -2.83
CA GLY A 225 -13.03 4.47 -3.39
C GLY A 225 -13.78 3.65 -4.44
N ASP A 226 -14.77 4.26 -5.06
CA ASP A 226 -15.49 3.69 -6.20
C ASP A 226 -15.85 4.79 -7.20
N ALA A 227 -15.09 4.87 -8.29
CA ALA A 227 -15.29 5.87 -9.33
C ALA A 227 -16.66 5.80 -10.01
N ASP A 228 -17.30 4.62 -10.08
CA ASP A 228 -18.64 4.45 -10.64
C ASP A 228 -19.72 5.08 -9.74
N TYR A 229 -19.43 5.26 -8.44
CA TYR A 229 -20.32 5.91 -7.46
C TYR A 229 -19.82 7.29 -7.01
N ASP A 230 -18.77 7.81 -7.64
CA ASP A 230 -18.15 9.09 -7.27
C ASP A 230 -17.61 9.11 -5.83
N GLU A 231 -17.13 7.96 -5.35
CA GLU A 231 -16.48 7.80 -4.05
C GLU A 231 -14.97 7.98 -4.19
N PRO A 232 -14.33 8.88 -3.40
CA PRO A 232 -12.90 9.15 -3.49
C PRO A 232 -12.06 8.08 -2.79
N ASP A 233 -10.81 7.94 -3.25
CA ASP A 233 -9.77 7.20 -2.57
C ASP A 233 -9.22 7.92 -1.34
N HIS A 234 -8.36 7.23 -0.59
CA HIS A 234 -7.87 7.75 0.67
C HIS A 234 -6.36 7.62 0.85
N VAL A 235 -5.82 8.52 1.68
CA VAL A 235 -4.50 8.39 2.31
C VAL A 235 -4.70 8.09 3.79
N TYR A 236 -4.00 7.09 4.27
CA TYR A 236 -4.00 6.66 5.66
C TYR A 236 -2.64 6.87 6.29
N ARG A 237 -2.60 7.07 7.61
CA ARG A 237 -1.38 7.20 8.40
C ARG A 237 -1.28 6.11 9.44
N VAL A 238 -0.06 5.56 9.59
CA VAL A 238 0.27 4.50 10.54
C VAL A 238 1.52 4.90 11.31
N THR A 239 1.39 5.16 12.60
CA THR A 239 2.53 5.35 13.50
C THR A 239 2.82 4.03 14.20
N ILE A 240 4.03 3.50 14.06
CA ILE A 240 4.41 2.19 14.59
C ILE A 240 5.34 2.39 15.81
N PRO A 241 4.86 2.11 17.03
CA PRO A 241 5.72 2.14 18.20
C PRO A 241 6.84 1.10 18.12
N ALA A 242 8.00 1.41 18.69
CA ALA A 242 9.13 0.48 18.68
C ALA A 242 8.73 -0.89 19.27
N GLY A 243 8.99 -1.96 18.51
CA GLY A 243 8.67 -3.34 18.89
C GLY A 243 7.19 -3.73 18.79
N ALA A 244 6.33 -2.85 18.28
CA ALA A 244 4.93 -3.19 18.05
C ALA A 244 4.77 -4.22 16.92
N THR A 245 3.85 -5.17 17.11
CA THR A 245 3.44 -6.15 16.10
C THR A 245 2.06 -5.83 15.50
N HIS A 246 1.43 -4.76 15.99
CA HIS A 246 0.13 -4.25 15.56
C HIS A 246 0.19 -2.72 15.58
N ALA A 247 -0.51 -2.08 14.66
CA ALA A 247 -0.65 -0.64 14.61
C ALA A 247 -2.07 -0.22 14.23
N ALA A 248 -2.55 0.86 14.80
CA ALA A 248 -3.79 1.50 14.41
C ALA A 248 -3.58 2.29 13.11
N VAL A 249 -4.61 2.33 12.29
CA VAL A 249 -4.63 3.08 11.03
C VAL A 249 -5.56 4.27 11.19
N ALA A 250 -5.05 5.47 10.93
CA ALA A 250 -5.80 6.72 10.93
C ALA A 250 -6.11 7.15 9.49
N LEU A 251 -7.32 7.63 9.23
CA LEU A 251 -7.62 8.35 8.01
C LEU A 251 -6.88 9.69 8.06
N GLU A 252 -5.96 9.91 7.15
CA GLU A 252 -5.20 11.16 7.03
C GLU A 252 -5.87 12.13 6.07
N ARG A 253 -6.29 11.65 4.90
CA ARG A 253 -6.94 12.47 3.88
C ARG A 253 -7.91 11.66 3.03
N THR A 254 -9.02 12.30 2.66
CA THR A 254 -9.88 11.89 1.54
C THR A 254 -9.44 12.66 0.30
N LEU A 255 -9.19 11.96 -0.80
CA LEU A 255 -8.72 12.54 -2.07
C LEU A 255 -9.93 13.00 -2.91
N ASP A 256 -10.70 13.96 -2.36
CA ASP A 256 -11.96 14.45 -2.93
C ASP A 256 -11.81 15.65 -3.88
N ASP A 257 -10.61 16.19 -4.00
CA ASP A 257 -10.24 17.31 -4.87
C ASP A 257 -9.57 16.90 -6.19
N VAL A 258 -9.49 15.60 -6.47
CA VAL A 258 -8.99 15.04 -7.73
C VAL A 258 -10.07 14.29 -8.49
N THR A 259 -9.83 14.04 -9.79
CA THR A 259 -10.74 13.25 -10.63
C THR A 259 -10.67 11.78 -10.22
N ARG A 260 -11.83 11.16 -10.00
CA ARG A 260 -11.98 9.81 -9.43
C ARG A 260 -12.03 8.68 -10.46
N GLN A 261 -11.89 8.97 -11.78
CA GLN A 261 -11.89 7.95 -12.82
C GLN A 261 -10.50 7.38 -13.03
N GLY A 262 -10.08 6.44 -12.19
CA GLY A 262 -8.77 5.80 -12.25
C GLY A 262 -8.44 5.08 -10.97
N GLU A 263 -7.18 4.74 -10.81
CA GLU A 263 -6.56 4.15 -9.62
C GLU A 263 -5.62 5.16 -8.96
N VAL A 264 -5.68 5.30 -7.62
CA VAL A 264 -4.60 5.90 -6.87
C VAL A 264 -3.45 4.90 -6.79
N GLU A 265 -2.22 5.39 -6.89
CA GLU A 265 -1.01 4.56 -6.91
C GLU A 265 -0.05 5.00 -5.79
N GLY A 266 1.25 5.02 -6.05
CA GLY A 266 2.25 5.38 -5.05
C GLY A 266 2.21 6.83 -4.59
N LEU A 267 2.89 7.09 -3.47
CA LEU A 267 3.01 8.43 -2.88
C LEU A 267 4.41 8.69 -2.37
N SER A 268 4.75 9.97 -2.26
CA SER A 268 6.02 10.44 -1.67
C SER A 268 5.84 11.77 -0.94
N PHE A 269 6.84 12.15 -0.16
CA PHE A 269 6.92 13.45 0.49
C PHE A 269 8.20 14.15 0.06
N THR A 270 8.12 15.46 -0.23
CA THR A 270 9.26 16.27 -0.56
C THR A 270 9.87 16.91 0.69
N ASP A 271 11.12 17.32 0.61
CA ASP A 271 11.84 18.00 1.70
C ASP A 271 11.26 19.38 2.05
N ASP A 272 10.56 20.01 1.12
CA ASP A 272 9.97 21.35 1.28
C ASP A 272 8.49 21.33 1.71
N GLY A 273 7.98 20.14 2.04
CA GLY A 273 6.68 20.00 2.69
C GLY A 273 5.52 19.81 1.73
N HIS A 274 5.71 19.02 0.71
CA HIS A 274 4.65 18.59 -0.19
C HIS A 274 4.42 17.08 -0.09
N MET A 275 3.19 16.66 -0.36
CA MET A 275 2.82 15.27 -0.60
C MET A 275 2.52 15.11 -2.09
N LEU A 276 3.19 14.16 -2.70
CA LEU A 276 2.98 13.76 -4.09
C LEU A 276 2.21 12.44 -4.12
N VAL A 277 1.18 12.34 -4.95
CA VAL A 277 0.42 11.10 -5.16
C VAL A 277 0.24 10.87 -6.65
N LEU A 278 0.62 9.69 -7.10
CA LEU A 278 0.44 9.28 -8.48
C LEU A 278 -0.96 8.71 -8.68
N TYR A 279 -1.59 9.11 -9.77
CA TYR A 279 -2.85 8.57 -10.26
C TYR A 279 -2.71 8.05 -11.68
N ASN A 280 -3.27 6.87 -11.91
CA ASN A 280 -3.47 6.29 -13.22
C ASN A 280 -4.92 6.51 -13.64
N ARG A 281 -5.21 7.61 -14.37
CA ARG A 281 -6.56 8.01 -14.74
C ARG A 281 -6.99 7.47 -16.09
N GLY A 282 -8.31 7.28 -16.25
CA GLY A 282 -8.97 6.94 -17.51
C GLY A 282 -9.19 5.45 -17.70
N ALA A 283 -8.31 4.59 -17.24
CA ALA A 283 -8.50 3.15 -17.32
C ALA A 283 -9.48 2.66 -16.25
N ARG A 284 -10.34 1.69 -16.62
CA ARG A 284 -11.08 0.86 -15.67
C ARG A 284 -10.25 -0.37 -15.38
N VAL A 285 -9.84 -0.52 -14.14
CA VAL A 285 -9.02 -1.64 -13.71
C VAL A 285 -9.84 -2.56 -12.80
N VAL A 286 -9.73 -3.85 -12.96
CA VAL A 286 -10.36 -4.87 -12.10
C VAL A 286 -9.32 -5.92 -11.76
N LEU A 287 -9.01 -6.07 -10.48
CA LEU A 287 -7.97 -6.97 -9.98
C LEU A 287 -6.62 -6.78 -10.70
N GLY A 288 -6.18 -5.52 -10.84
CA GLY A 288 -4.93 -5.15 -11.49
C GLY A 288 -4.93 -5.28 -13.03
N MET A 289 -6.06 -5.60 -13.65
CA MET A 289 -6.17 -5.83 -15.10
C MET A 289 -7.06 -4.77 -15.76
N PRO A 290 -6.56 -4.04 -16.78
CA PRO A 290 -7.40 -3.09 -17.52
C PRO A 290 -8.53 -3.80 -18.26
N VAL A 291 -9.76 -3.31 -18.07
CA VAL A 291 -10.98 -3.85 -18.70
C VAL A 291 -11.66 -2.86 -19.64
N GLY A 292 -11.06 -1.70 -19.88
CA GLY A 292 -11.55 -0.64 -20.75
C GLY A 292 -11.29 0.74 -20.18
N PHE A 293 -12.04 1.74 -20.62
CA PHE A 293 -11.89 3.12 -20.20
C PHE A 293 -13.20 3.67 -19.61
N TYR A 294 -13.08 4.67 -18.74
CA TYR A 294 -14.19 5.49 -18.31
C TYR A 294 -14.70 6.37 -19.46
N ASP A 295 -15.94 6.84 -19.35
CA ASP A 295 -16.55 7.73 -20.35
C ASP A 295 -15.71 9.03 -20.49
N GLY A 296 -15.31 9.30 -21.73
CA GLY A 296 -14.51 10.48 -22.08
C GLY A 296 -13.01 10.21 -22.20
N TYR A 297 -12.56 8.99 -21.91
CA TYR A 297 -11.16 8.58 -22.07
C TYR A 297 -11.03 7.54 -23.21
N ASP A 298 -9.93 7.59 -23.93
CA ASP A 298 -9.50 6.60 -24.94
C ASP A 298 -8.08 6.07 -24.68
N HIS A 299 -7.41 6.57 -23.64
CA HIS A 299 -6.10 6.14 -23.16
C HIS A 299 -5.95 6.46 -21.66
N GLU A 300 -4.92 5.92 -21.04
CA GLU A 300 -4.52 6.22 -19.66
C GLU A 300 -3.79 7.56 -19.62
N ILE A 301 -4.00 8.32 -18.54
CA ILE A 301 -3.29 9.55 -18.22
C ILE A 301 -2.67 9.37 -16.85
N HIS A 302 -1.34 9.39 -16.79
CA HIS A 302 -0.62 9.27 -15.52
C HIS A 302 -0.28 10.66 -15.02
N GLU A 303 -0.72 11.00 -13.83
CA GLU A 303 -0.49 12.31 -13.21
C GLU A 303 -0.04 12.18 -11.77
N VAL A 304 0.98 12.95 -11.43
CA VAL A 304 1.35 13.20 -10.03
C VAL A 304 0.63 14.45 -9.57
N PHE A 305 -0.25 14.30 -8.60
CA PHE A 305 -0.86 15.42 -7.90
C PHE A 305 0.04 15.87 -6.77
N ASP A 306 0.11 17.19 -6.56
CA ASP A 306 1.00 17.85 -5.63
C ASP A 306 0.16 18.65 -4.61
N TRP A 307 0.31 18.32 -3.31
CA TRP A 307 -0.32 19.04 -2.21
C TRP A 307 0.73 19.63 -1.29
N GLY A 308 0.65 20.95 -1.05
CA GLY A 308 1.30 21.57 0.10
C GLY A 308 0.70 21.03 1.39
N ILE A 309 1.55 20.64 2.36
CA ILE A 309 1.11 20.10 3.65
C ILE A 309 1.54 21.00 4.80
N GLU A 310 0.66 21.19 5.78
CA GLU A 310 0.94 21.90 7.02
C GLU A 310 0.54 21.01 8.21
N ARG A 311 1.39 20.93 9.22
CA ARG A 311 1.09 20.18 10.45
C ARG A 311 -0.03 20.85 11.24
N LEU A 312 -1.03 20.05 11.69
CA LEU A 312 -2.16 20.51 12.51
C LEU A 312 -1.82 20.65 13.99
#